data_053ec9a66009e088f56832ae1add7272
#
_entry.id   053ec9a66009e088f56832ae1add7272
#
_cell.length_a   1.000
_cell.length_b   1.000
_cell.length_c   1.000
_cell.angle_alpha   90.00
_cell.angle_beta   90.00
_cell.angle_gamma   90.00
#
_symmetry.space_group_name_H-M   'P 1'
#
loop_
_entity.id
_entity.type
_entity.pdbx_description
1 polymer ?
#
loop_
_entity_poly.entity_id
_entity_poly.type
_entity_poly.pdbx_seq_one_letter_code
_entity_poly.pdbx_strand_id
1 'polypeptide(L)'
;ASDVYKRQALFSLIILMVCLFAGHIILGFFGISVGVLRCAGGIVLFAAGWNALNAPAQDGTSSPKMELPRSRLKAMAFYPFTLPLTTGPGAIAVTVAIGTTLPYNFSNLAGTILAILAVVAVIWLCFRYGDRVSRAVGAAGADALARIFAFILICLGVAVFWQGFTELWLNLGK
;
A
#
# COMPACT_ATOMS: atom_id res chain seq x y z
N ALA A 1 -17.27 13.92 2.68
CA ALA A 1 -16.12 13.11 3.18
C ALA A 1 -16.40 11.61 3.09
N SER A 2 -17.56 11.11 3.58
CA SER A 2 -17.89 9.67 3.60
C SER A 2 -17.82 8.98 2.22
N ASP A 3 -18.23 9.64 1.15
CA ASP A 3 -18.26 9.06 -0.20
C ASP A 3 -16.89 8.95 -0.85
N VAL A 4 -15.95 9.81 -0.47
CA VAL A 4 -14.55 9.75 -0.94
C VAL A 4 -13.86 8.52 -0.34
N TYR A 5 -14.02 8.25 0.94
CA TYR A 5 -13.45 7.09 1.62
C TYR A 5 -13.99 5.76 1.09
N LYS A 6 -15.29 5.70 0.78
CA LYS A 6 -15.89 4.52 0.14
C LYS A 6 -15.32 4.26 -1.25
N ARG A 7 -15.17 5.32 -2.05
CA ARG A 7 -14.56 5.21 -3.40
C ARG A 7 -13.10 4.79 -3.34
N GLN A 8 -12.35 5.33 -2.39
CA GLN A 8 -10.95 4.96 -2.19
C GLN A 8 -10.81 3.49 -1.78
N ALA A 9 -11.62 3.00 -0.85
CA ALA A 9 -11.66 1.60 -0.48
C ALA A 9 -12.06 0.70 -1.67
N LEU A 10 -13.03 1.14 -2.49
CA LEU A 10 -13.44 0.41 -3.68
C LEU A 10 -12.32 0.36 -4.74
N PHE A 11 -11.63 1.47 -5.00
CA PHE A 11 -10.50 1.49 -5.92
C PHE A 11 -9.34 0.60 -5.43
N SER A 12 -9.01 0.65 -4.13
CA SER A 12 -8.02 -0.24 -3.54
C SER A 12 -8.41 -1.72 -3.72
N LEU A 13 -9.68 -2.06 -3.50
CA LEU A 13 -10.19 -3.41 -3.72
C LEU A 13 -10.02 -3.85 -5.18
N ILE A 14 -10.43 -3.01 -6.13
CA ILE A 14 -10.34 -3.30 -7.56
C ILE A 14 -8.88 -3.51 -7.96
N ILE A 15 -7.97 -2.61 -7.54
CA ILE A 15 -6.55 -2.71 -7.87
C ILE A 15 -5.95 -4.00 -7.30
N LEU A 16 -6.21 -4.33 -6.04
CA LEU A 16 -5.69 -5.55 -5.42
C LEU A 16 -6.25 -6.81 -6.08
N MET A 17 -7.53 -6.82 -6.45
CA MET A 17 -8.13 -7.95 -7.19
C MET A 17 -7.51 -8.11 -8.58
N VAL A 18 -7.34 -7.02 -9.32
CA VAL A 18 -6.67 -7.07 -10.63
C VAL A 18 -5.23 -7.56 -10.47
N CYS A 19 -4.49 -7.05 -9.49
CA CYS A 19 -3.11 -7.51 -9.23
C CYS A 19 -3.05 -8.99 -8.85
N LEU A 20 -4.02 -9.49 -8.08
CA LEU A 20 -4.07 -10.90 -7.69
C LEU A 20 -4.26 -11.82 -8.91
N PHE A 21 -5.21 -11.48 -9.79
CA PHE A 21 -5.59 -12.36 -10.92
C PHE A 21 -4.77 -12.11 -12.18
N ALA A 22 -4.50 -10.84 -12.51
CA ALA A 22 -3.79 -10.48 -13.73
C ALA A 22 -2.28 -10.28 -13.52
N GLY A 23 -1.81 -10.19 -12.28
CA GLY A 23 -0.43 -9.86 -11.97
C GLY A 23 0.57 -10.85 -12.58
N HIS A 24 0.30 -12.16 -12.52
CA HIS A 24 1.19 -13.17 -13.10
C HIS A 24 1.26 -13.08 -14.64
N ILE A 25 0.14 -12.76 -15.30
CA ILE A 25 0.09 -12.59 -16.76
C ILE A 25 0.93 -11.37 -17.17
N ILE A 26 0.77 -10.27 -16.44
CA ILE A 26 1.52 -9.03 -16.68
C ILE A 26 3.02 -9.27 -16.48
N LEU A 27 3.43 -9.91 -15.39
CA LEU A 27 4.83 -10.23 -15.13
C LEU A 27 5.42 -11.15 -16.20
N GLY A 28 4.67 -12.19 -16.62
CA GLY A 28 5.06 -13.11 -17.68
C GLY A 28 5.25 -12.39 -19.02
N PHE A 29 4.35 -11.47 -19.36
CA PHE A 29 4.45 -10.66 -20.58
C PHE A 29 5.72 -9.80 -20.63
N PHE A 30 6.11 -9.18 -19.51
CA PHE A 30 7.32 -8.38 -19.41
C PHE A 30 8.58 -9.21 -19.10
N GLY A 31 8.48 -10.50 -18.88
CA GLY A 31 9.61 -11.35 -18.47
C GLY A 31 10.18 -11.02 -17.09
N ILE A 32 9.37 -10.41 -16.21
CA ILE A 32 9.78 -9.99 -14.86
C ILE A 32 9.51 -11.13 -13.88
N SER A 33 10.55 -11.60 -13.18
CA SER A 33 10.37 -12.59 -12.10
C SER A 33 9.77 -11.97 -10.84
N VAL A 34 9.10 -12.80 -10.04
CA VAL A 34 8.53 -12.38 -8.74
C VAL A 34 9.62 -11.86 -7.80
N GLY A 35 10.81 -12.46 -7.82
CA GLY A 35 11.97 -12.00 -7.05
C GLY A 35 12.37 -10.57 -7.40
N VAL A 36 12.44 -10.22 -8.70
CA VAL A 36 12.73 -8.85 -9.16
C VAL A 36 11.63 -7.89 -8.71
N LEU A 37 10.35 -8.31 -8.83
CA LEU A 37 9.23 -7.48 -8.36
C LEU A 37 9.30 -7.19 -6.86
N ARG A 38 9.66 -8.20 -6.04
CA ARG A 38 9.85 -8.04 -4.59
C ARG A 38 11.02 -7.11 -4.28
N CYS A 39 12.14 -7.24 -4.97
CA CYS A 39 13.28 -6.32 -4.82
C CYS A 39 12.88 -4.87 -5.13
N ALA A 40 12.24 -4.63 -6.27
CA ALA A 40 11.77 -3.30 -6.66
C ALA A 40 10.74 -2.75 -5.68
N GLY A 41 9.74 -3.56 -5.30
CA GLY A 41 8.71 -3.18 -4.32
C GLY A 41 9.32 -2.85 -2.95
N GLY A 42 10.32 -3.60 -2.49
CA GLY A 42 11.05 -3.35 -1.25
C GLY A 42 11.80 -2.02 -1.27
N ILE A 43 12.48 -1.69 -2.38
CA ILE A 43 13.17 -0.39 -2.56
C ILE A 43 12.17 0.76 -2.50
N VAL A 44 11.03 0.64 -3.17
CA VAL A 44 10.00 1.70 -3.17
C VAL A 44 9.37 1.87 -1.80
N LEU A 45 9.12 0.78 -1.07
CA LEU A 45 8.64 0.85 0.32
C LEU A 45 9.67 1.53 1.23
N PHE A 46 10.93 1.18 1.11
CA PHE A 46 12.03 1.82 1.83
C PHE A 46 12.06 3.33 1.55
N ALA A 47 12.05 3.73 0.29
CA ALA A 47 12.07 5.14 -0.11
C ALA A 47 10.84 5.91 0.40
N ALA A 48 9.66 5.29 0.36
CA ALA A 48 8.43 5.89 0.90
C ALA A 48 8.52 6.10 2.42
N GLY A 49 9.01 5.10 3.16
CA GLY A 49 9.24 5.18 4.60
C GLY A 49 10.30 6.23 4.95
N TRP A 50 11.39 6.28 4.19
CA TRP A 50 12.45 7.28 4.36
C TRP A 50 11.94 8.70 4.17
N ASN A 51 11.16 8.95 3.11
CA ASN A 51 10.56 10.25 2.86
C ASN A 51 9.57 10.64 3.96
N ALA A 52 8.75 9.68 4.44
CA ALA A 52 7.82 9.92 5.53
C ALA A 52 8.53 10.22 6.86
N LEU A 53 9.66 9.54 7.15
CA LEU A 53 10.46 9.76 8.36
C LEU A 53 11.11 11.15 8.38
N ASN A 54 11.57 11.62 7.22
CA ASN A 54 12.24 12.92 7.08
C ASN A 54 11.27 14.06 6.72
N ALA A 55 9.97 13.80 6.64
CA ALA A 55 9.00 14.85 6.42
C ALA A 55 9.05 15.86 7.57
N PRO A 56 9.04 17.18 7.30
CA PRO A 56 9.02 18.20 8.33
C PRO A 56 7.79 17.99 9.23
N ALA A 57 7.97 18.18 10.54
CA ALA A 57 6.85 18.16 11.48
C ALA A 57 5.78 19.16 10.99
N GLN A 58 4.54 18.72 10.91
CA GLN A 58 3.45 19.62 10.59
C GLN A 58 3.20 20.52 11.82
N ASP A 59 3.91 21.65 11.86
CA ASP A 59 3.53 22.73 12.77
C ASP A 59 2.07 23.05 12.48
N GLY A 60 1.24 22.96 13.52
CA GLY A 60 -0.23 23.04 13.45
C GLY A 60 -0.82 24.36 12.90
N THR A 61 -0.07 25.09 12.08
CA THR A 61 -0.45 26.33 11.42
C THR A 61 -0.55 26.09 9.92
N SER A 62 -1.81 26.02 9.49
CA SER A 62 -2.25 26.24 8.11
C SER A 62 -1.78 25.28 7.04
N SER A 63 -2.43 24.11 6.94
CA SER A 63 -2.81 23.71 5.56
C SER A 63 -3.76 24.79 5.05
N PRO A 64 -3.48 25.46 3.91
CA PRO A 64 -4.48 26.28 3.25
C PRO A 64 -5.71 25.37 3.08
N LYS A 65 -6.85 25.77 3.59
CA LYS A 65 -8.15 25.21 3.19
C LYS A 65 -8.35 25.55 1.71
N MET A 66 -7.67 24.83 0.85
CA MET A 66 -7.91 24.88 -0.56
C MET A 66 -9.26 24.21 -0.77
N GLU A 67 -10.31 25.00 -0.85
CA GLU A 67 -11.63 24.55 -1.27
C GLU A 67 -11.53 24.07 -2.71
N LEU A 68 -11.08 22.83 -2.87
CA LEU A 68 -10.95 22.18 -4.17
C LEU A 68 -12.35 21.87 -4.70
N PRO A 69 -12.65 22.21 -5.97
CA PRO A 69 -13.90 21.84 -6.61
C PRO A 69 -14.15 20.32 -6.48
N ARG A 70 -15.39 19.91 -6.27
CA ARG A 70 -15.79 18.50 -6.10
C ARG A 70 -15.29 17.58 -7.23
N SER A 71 -15.08 18.10 -8.42
CA SER A 71 -14.48 17.38 -9.55
C SER A 71 -13.01 17.03 -9.33
N ARG A 72 -12.23 17.94 -8.72
CA ARG A 72 -10.82 17.69 -8.36
C ARG A 72 -10.71 16.71 -7.19
N LEU A 73 -11.61 16.78 -6.21
CA LEU A 73 -11.66 15.81 -5.12
C LEU A 73 -11.89 14.37 -5.63
N LYS A 74 -12.68 14.19 -6.68
CA LYS A 74 -12.92 12.87 -7.30
C LYS A 74 -11.66 12.35 -8.02
N ALA A 75 -10.94 13.21 -8.72
CA ALA A 75 -9.68 12.87 -9.38
C ALA A 75 -8.57 12.57 -8.35
N MET A 76 -8.51 13.33 -7.25
CA MET A 76 -7.55 13.11 -6.17
C MET A 76 -7.83 11.82 -5.37
N ALA A 77 -9.08 11.31 -5.36
CA ALA A 77 -9.39 10.03 -4.73
C ALA A 77 -8.68 8.85 -5.42
N PHE A 78 -8.41 8.95 -6.72
CA PHE A 78 -7.66 7.94 -7.45
C PHE A 78 -6.14 8.21 -7.41
N TYR A 79 -5.72 9.44 -7.68
CA TYR A 79 -4.31 9.87 -7.65
C TYR A 79 -4.21 11.25 -6.97
N PRO A 80 -3.36 11.46 -5.94
CA PRO A 80 -2.34 10.56 -5.38
C PRO A 80 -2.82 9.67 -4.22
N PHE A 81 -4.10 9.67 -3.82
CA PHE A 81 -4.51 9.03 -2.58
C PHE A 81 -4.57 7.49 -2.65
N THR A 82 -5.12 6.92 -3.73
CA THR A 82 -5.25 5.46 -3.80
C THR A 82 -3.96 4.80 -4.32
N LEU A 83 -3.39 5.28 -5.40
CA LEU A 83 -2.25 4.63 -6.05
C LEU A 83 -0.94 4.72 -5.25
N PRO A 84 -0.41 5.89 -4.84
CA PRO A 84 0.85 5.87 -4.08
C PRO A 84 0.67 5.69 -2.58
N LEU A 85 -0.47 6.12 -1.99
CA LEU A 85 -0.60 6.19 -0.55
C LEU A 85 -1.26 4.95 0.06
N THR A 86 -2.34 4.43 -0.54
CA THR A 86 -3.13 3.32 0.02
C THR A 86 -2.76 1.98 -0.61
N THR A 87 -2.65 1.94 -1.95
CA THR A 87 -2.27 0.73 -2.69
C THR A 87 -0.94 1.01 -3.39
N GLY A 88 0.10 1.20 -2.59
CA GLY A 88 1.44 1.49 -3.07
C GLY A 88 2.08 0.31 -3.81
N PRO A 89 3.21 0.55 -4.53
CA PRO A 89 3.91 -0.49 -5.29
C PRO A 89 4.29 -1.71 -4.45
N GLY A 90 4.52 -1.53 -3.14
CA GLY A 90 4.78 -2.62 -2.21
C GLY A 90 3.58 -3.55 -2.01
N ALA A 91 2.37 -2.99 -1.82
CA ALA A 91 1.15 -3.79 -1.70
C ALA A 91 0.84 -4.52 -3.01
N ILE A 92 1.06 -3.88 -4.15
CA ILE A 92 0.94 -4.50 -5.48
C ILE A 92 1.93 -5.67 -5.60
N ALA A 93 3.21 -5.46 -5.28
CA ALA A 93 4.24 -6.49 -5.37
C ALA A 93 3.91 -7.71 -4.51
N VAL A 94 3.46 -7.50 -3.26
CA VAL A 94 3.06 -8.58 -2.36
C VAL A 94 1.83 -9.31 -2.89
N THR A 95 0.82 -8.59 -3.36
CA THR A 95 -0.44 -9.19 -3.86
C THR A 95 -0.18 -10.02 -5.13
N VAL A 96 0.63 -9.52 -6.04
CA VAL A 96 1.05 -10.27 -7.25
C VAL A 96 1.85 -11.51 -6.85
N ALA A 97 2.80 -11.38 -5.92
CA ALA A 97 3.59 -12.50 -5.43
C ALA A 97 2.71 -13.59 -4.78
N ILE A 98 1.69 -13.21 -4.01
CA ILE A 98 0.71 -14.14 -3.47
C ILE A 98 -0.05 -14.84 -4.61
N GLY A 99 -0.54 -14.08 -5.59
CA GLY A 99 -1.28 -14.63 -6.74
C GLY A 99 -0.48 -15.63 -7.58
N THR A 100 0.85 -15.50 -7.63
CA THR A 100 1.73 -16.42 -8.37
C THR A 100 2.12 -17.67 -7.58
N THR A 101 2.14 -17.60 -6.25
CA THR A 101 2.66 -18.69 -5.40
C THR A 101 1.57 -19.59 -4.82
N LEU A 102 0.32 -19.12 -4.77
CA LEU A 102 -0.77 -19.91 -4.22
C LEU A 102 -1.27 -20.96 -5.22
N PRO A 103 -1.39 -22.22 -4.79
CA PRO A 103 -2.08 -23.23 -5.59
C PRO A 103 -3.54 -22.80 -5.81
N TYR A 104 -4.03 -22.94 -7.06
CA TYR A 104 -5.42 -22.59 -7.44
C TYR A 104 -6.44 -23.59 -6.85
N ASN A 105 -6.46 -23.76 -5.53
CA ASN A 105 -7.49 -24.50 -4.82
C ASN A 105 -8.58 -23.55 -4.34
N PHE A 106 -9.83 -23.98 -4.37
CA PHE A 106 -10.98 -23.19 -3.93
C PHE A 106 -10.80 -22.61 -2.51
N SER A 107 -10.21 -23.38 -1.59
CA SER A 107 -9.94 -22.95 -0.22
C SER A 107 -8.93 -21.81 -0.15
N ASN A 108 -7.83 -21.89 -0.92
CA ASN A 108 -6.79 -20.85 -0.95
C ASN A 108 -7.30 -19.57 -1.61
N LEU A 109 -8.08 -19.71 -2.67
CA LEU A 109 -8.69 -18.56 -3.36
C LEU A 109 -9.69 -17.85 -2.44
N ALA A 110 -10.58 -18.59 -1.78
CA ALA A 110 -11.52 -18.03 -0.82
C ALA A 110 -10.80 -17.34 0.35
N GLY A 111 -9.76 -17.94 0.90
CA GLY A 111 -8.93 -17.36 1.96
C GLY A 111 -8.26 -16.05 1.52
N THR A 112 -7.71 -16.00 0.32
CA THR A 112 -7.05 -14.80 -0.21
C THR A 112 -8.05 -13.66 -0.47
N ILE A 113 -9.21 -13.96 -1.02
CA ILE A 113 -10.29 -12.98 -1.22
C ILE A 113 -10.74 -12.44 0.14
N LEU A 114 -10.94 -13.31 1.13
CA LEU A 114 -11.32 -12.91 2.48
C LEU A 114 -10.24 -12.01 3.12
N ALA A 115 -8.97 -12.32 2.94
CA ALA A 115 -7.87 -11.51 3.43
C ALA A 115 -7.85 -10.12 2.77
N ILE A 116 -8.05 -10.01 1.46
CA ILE A 116 -8.14 -8.73 0.75
C ILE A 116 -9.34 -7.92 1.27
N LEU A 117 -10.49 -8.54 1.46
CA LEU A 117 -11.67 -7.88 2.02
C LEU A 117 -11.41 -7.37 3.43
N ALA A 118 -10.73 -8.16 4.28
CA ALA A 118 -10.33 -7.74 5.62
C ALA A 118 -9.39 -6.54 5.59
N VAL A 119 -8.38 -6.54 4.72
CA VAL A 119 -7.46 -5.41 4.55
C VAL A 119 -8.20 -4.15 4.10
N VAL A 120 -9.09 -4.26 3.11
CA VAL A 120 -9.91 -3.14 2.64
C VAL A 120 -10.85 -2.62 3.72
N ALA A 121 -11.41 -3.50 4.54
CA ALA A 121 -12.23 -3.11 5.69
C ALA A 121 -11.41 -2.33 6.73
N VAL A 122 -10.18 -2.77 7.03
CA VAL A 122 -9.25 -2.05 7.91
C VAL A 122 -8.89 -0.68 7.33
N ILE A 123 -8.58 -0.59 6.04
CA ILE A 123 -8.30 0.67 5.36
C ILE A 123 -9.50 1.63 5.50
N TRP A 124 -10.71 1.15 5.22
CA TRP A 124 -11.92 1.95 5.38
C TRP A 124 -12.13 2.43 6.81
N LEU A 125 -11.88 1.56 7.79
CA LEU A 125 -11.98 1.87 9.23
C LEU A 125 -10.95 2.95 9.62
N CYS A 126 -9.70 2.82 9.16
CA CYS A 126 -8.65 3.80 9.40
C CYS A 126 -9.04 5.19 8.86
N PHE A 127 -9.56 5.26 7.63
CA PHE A 127 -10.01 6.53 7.07
C PHE A 127 -11.24 7.11 7.80
N ARG A 128 -12.15 6.26 8.25
CA ARG A 128 -13.37 6.70 8.95
C ARG A 128 -13.06 7.25 10.33
N TYR A 129 -12.12 6.67 11.05
CA TYR A 129 -11.81 7.02 12.43
C TYR A 129 -10.50 7.80 12.58
N GLY A 130 -9.68 7.90 11.52
CA GLY A 130 -8.38 8.56 11.54
C GLY A 130 -8.41 9.98 12.08
N ASP A 131 -9.39 10.79 11.65
CA ASP A 131 -9.57 12.16 12.16
C ASP A 131 -9.91 12.22 13.66
N ARG A 132 -10.60 11.19 14.19
CA ARG A 132 -10.91 11.12 15.63
C ARG A 132 -9.67 10.75 16.43
N VAL A 133 -8.92 9.77 15.96
CA VAL A 133 -7.67 9.30 16.57
C VAL A 133 -6.64 10.44 16.57
N SER A 134 -6.45 11.11 15.44
CA SER A 134 -5.52 12.24 15.32
C SER A 134 -5.85 13.37 16.28
N ARG A 135 -7.14 13.69 16.46
CA ARG A 135 -7.58 14.71 17.45
C ARG A 135 -7.40 14.26 18.90
N ALA A 136 -7.60 12.96 19.17
CA ALA A 136 -7.44 12.43 20.53
C ALA A 136 -5.98 12.37 20.97
N VAL A 137 -5.07 12.09 20.05
CA VAL A 137 -3.63 11.94 20.31
C VAL A 137 -2.91 13.29 20.25
N GLY A 138 -3.53 14.30 19.62
CA GLY A 138 -2.93 15.64 19.44
C GLY A 138 -1.85 15.68 18.36
N ALA A 139 -1.40 16.89 18.01
CA ALA A 139 -0.47 17.10 16.90
C ALA A 139 0.90 16.41 17.14
N ALA A 140 1.45 16.57 18.33
CA ALA A 140 2.74 15.97 18.69
C ALA A 140 2.69 14.43 18.71
N GLY A 141 1.59 13.86 19.22
CA GLY A 141 1.42 12.41 19.23
C GLY A 141 1.16 11.83 17.85
N ALA A 142 0.44 12.56 16.99
CA ALA A 142 0.23 12.16 15.59
C ALA A 142 1.56 12.15 14.80
N ASP A 143 2.44 13.15 15.02
CA ASP A 143 3.77 13.18 14.42
C ASP A 143 4.65 12.01 14.91
N ALA A 144 4.63 11.74 16.22
CA ALA A 144 5.37 10.62 16.80
C ALA A 144 4.91 9.27 16.21
N LEU A 145 3.59 9.04 16.11
CA LEU A 145 3.03 7.86 15.48
C LEU A 145 3.42 7.75 14.00
N ALA A 146 3.36 8.86 13.25
CA ALA A 146 3.76 8.89 11.85
C ALA A 146 5.21 8.46 11.67
N ARG A 147 6.13 8.91 12.53
CA ARG A 147 7.55 8.51 12.51
C ARG A 147 7.74 7.03 12.84
N ILE A 148 7.00 6.50 13.81
CA ILE A 148 7.03 5.07 14.15
C ILE A 148 6.57 4.23 12.96
N PHE A 149 5.45 4.58 12.33
CA PHE A 149 4.96 3.88 11.14
C PHE A 149 5.90 4.04 9.94
N ALA A 150 6.53 5.21 9.76
CA ALA A 150 7.55 5.42 8.74
C ALA A 150 8.75 4.48 8.93
N PHE A 151 9.22 4.32 10.16
CA PHE A 151 10.30 3.38 10.49
C PHE A 151 9.89 1.92 10.25
N ILE A 152 8.68 1.53 10.64
CA ILE A 152 8.15 0.20 10.34
C ILE A 152 8.09 -0.04 8.82
N LEU A 153 7.71 0.97 8.03
CA LEU A 153 7.66 0.88 6.58
C LEU A 153 9.05 0.67 5.97
N ILE A 154 10.09 1.32 6.51
CA ILE A 154 11.49 1.08 6.15
C ILE A 154 11.87 -0.38 6.41
N CYS A 155 11.57 -0.89 7.61
CA CYS A 155 11.87 -2.27 7.98
C CYS A 155 11.16 -3.27 7.05
N LEU A 156 9.89 -3.03 6.74
CA LEU A 156 9.13 -3.85 5.78
C LEU A 156 9.75 -3.79 4.37
N GLY A 157 10.19 -2.60 3.93
CA GLY A 157 10.88 -2.43 2.65
C GLY A 157 12.14 -3.30 2.56
N VAL A 158 12.97 -3.27 3.60
CA VAL A 158 14.17 -4.11 3.70
C VAL A 158 13.80 -5.60 3.71
N ALA A 159 12.78 -6.00 4.46
CA ALA A 159 12.36 -7.40 4.55
C ALA A 159 11.86 -7.94 3.21
N VAL A 160 11.04 -7.18 2.48
CA VAL A 160 10.52 -7.56 1.16
C VAL A 160 11.66 -7.60 0.12
N PHE A 161 12.57 -6.62 0.16
CA PHE A 161 13.75 -6.62 -0.68
C PHE A 161 14.61 -7.87 -0.45
N TRP A 162 14.89 -8.21 0.81
CA TRP A 162 15.70 -9.37 1.17
C TRP A 162 15.06 -10.68 0.70
N GLN A 163 13.75 -10.83 0.84
CA GLN A 163 13.04 -12.00 0.32
C GLN A 163 13.21 -12.13 -1.20
N GLY A 164 13.03 -11.03 -1.95
CA GLY A 164 13.23 -11.03 -3.40
C GLY A 164 14.67 -11.35 -3.79
N PHE A 165 15.64 -10.77 -3.10
CA PHE A 165 17.05 -11.01 -3.33
C PHE A 165 17.45 -12.48 -3.09
N THR A 166 17.00 -13.06 -1.98
CA THR A 166 17.24 -14.46 -1.65
C THR A 166 16.66 -15.40 -2.70
N GLU A 167 15.44 -15.11 -3.18
CA GLU A 167 14.79 -15.88 -4.25
C GLU A 167 15.61 -15.83 -5.55
N LEU A 168 16.11 -14.67 -5.93
CA LEU A 168 16.96 -14.50 -7.11
C LEU A 168 18.30 -15.22 -6.95
N TRP A 169 18.92 -15.11 -5.79
CA TRP A 169 20.21 -15.76 -5.49
C TRP A 169 20.11 -17.28 -5.58
N LEU A 170 19.08 -17.87 -5.02
CA LEU A 170 18.85 -19.32 -5.07
C LEU A 170 18.56 -19.82 -6.49
N ASN A 171 17.99 -18.98 -7.35
CA ASN A 171 17.73 -19.33 -8.74
C ASN A 171 18.95 -19.18 -9.66
N LEU A 172 19.97 -18.39 -9.27
CA LEU A 172 21.24 -18.28 -10.01
C LEU A 172 22.14 -19.52 -9.84
N GLY A 173 21.89 -20.31 -8.80
CA GLY A 173 22.67 -21.53 -8.51
C GLY A 173 22.10 -22.81 -9.14
N LYS A 174 21.04 -22.70 -9.96
CA LYS A 174 20.44 -23.82 -10.70
C LYS A 174 20.64 -23.65 -12.19
#